data_59e08c12b42c0c2075c6a769a4c23289
#
_entry.id   59e08c12b42c0c2075c6a769a4c23289
#
_cell.length_a   1.000
_cell.length_b   1.000
_cell.length_c   1.000
_cell.angle_alpha   90.00
_cell.angle_beta   90.00
_cell.angle_gamma   90.00
#
_symmetry.space_group_name_H-M   'P 1'
#
loop_
_entity.id
_entity.type
_entity.pdbx_description
1 polymer ?
#
loop_
_entity_poly.entity_id
_entity_poly.type
_entity_poly.pdbx_seq_one_letter_code
_entity_poly.pdbx_strand_id
1 'polypeptide(L)'
;GNADVYSTKESLAGQKVGAQKGTIQSQLIQSALPDSELFELEKYPALALEVQNGNIAGLVVDQAVGESLVATSNGGLEVSNFAFTAEEASFGKSVVIAKGNEDLVAAVNQVIDKVTSDGSYQKAYDEAVKLAASLGL
;
A
#
# COMPACT_ATOMS: atom_id res chain seq x y z
N GLY A 1 -16.64 11.53 -8.33
CA GLY A 1 -15.73 10.50 -7.87
C GLY A 1 -16.45 9.28 -7.32
N ASN A 2 -15.74 8.21 -7.17
CA ASN A 2 -16.26 6.93 -6.69
C ASN A 2 -15.72 6.55 -5.30
N ALA A 3 -15.04 7.48 -4.59
CA ALA A 3 -14.42 7.20 -3.29
C ALA A 3 -15.43 6.69 -2.26
N ASP A 4 -16.65 7.20 -2.29
CA ASP A 4 -17.72 6.79 -1.40
C ASP A 4 -18.48 5.53 -1.88
N VAL A 5 -18.42 5.23 -3.18
CA VAL A 5 -19.09 4.05 -3.77
C VAL A 5 -18.39 2.76 -3.32
N TYR A 6 -17.07 2.77 -3.28
CA TYR A 6 -16.25 1.63 -2.88
C TYR A 6 -15.61 1.87 -1.50
N SER A 7 -16.42 2.19 -0.51
CA SER A 7 -15.97 2.53 0.85
C SER A 7 -16.02 1.37 1.86
N THR A 8 -16.49 0.20 1.44
CA THR A 8 -16.54 -1.02 2.28
C THR A 8 -16.11 -2.25 1.47
N LYS A 9 -15.79 -3.35 2.16
CA LYS A 9 -15.47 -4.63 1.50
C LYS A 9 -16.63 -5.17 0.68
N GLU A 10 -17.84 -5.04 1.23
CA GLU A 10 -19.06 -5.51 0.59
C GLU A 10 -19.33 -4.77 -0.73
N SER A 11 -18.99 -3.49 -0.80
CA SER A 11 -19.12 -2.71 -2.04
C SER A 11 -18.14 -3.12 -3.14
N LEU A 12 -17.06 -3.83 -2.76
CA LEU A 12 -16.08 -4.38 -3.68
C LEU A 12 -16.41 -5.83 -4.13
N ALA A 13 -17.44 -6.46 -3.56
CA ALA A 13 -17.85 -7.80 -3.97
C ALA A 13 -18.27 -7.83 -5.45
N GLY A 14 -17.72 -8.79 -6.19
CA GLY A 14 -17.94 -8.92 -7.64
C GLY A 14 -17.22 -7.86 -8.49
N GLN A 15 -16.50 -6.94 -7.89
CA GLN A 15 -15.74 -5.91 -8.60
C GLN A 15 -14.32 -6.38 -8.90
N LYS A 16 -13.74 -5.86 -9.99
CA LYS A 16 -12.32 -6.01 -10.27
C LYS A 16 -11.52 -5.02 -9.44
N VAL A 17 -10.57 -5.54 -8.65
CA VAL A 17 -9.68 -4.74 -7.80
C VAL A 17 -8.24 -4.97 -8.24
N GLY A 18 -7.54 -3.90 -8.56
CA GLY A 18 -6.20 -3.93 -9.13
C GLY A 18 -5.10 -4.01 -8.08
N ALA A 19 -4.01 -4.71 -8.41
CA ALA A 19 -2.73 -4.64 -7.72
C ALA A 19 -1.56 -4.86 -8.69
N GLN A 20 -0.38 -4.39 -8.31
CA GLN A 20 0.82 -4.73 -9.05
C GLN A 20 1.14 -6.21 -8.84
N LYS A 21 1.43 -6.90 -9.94
CA LYS A 21 1.68 -8.34 -9.95
C LYS A 21 2.82 -8.75 -9.00
N GLY A 22 2.57 -9.81 -8.24
CA GLY A 22 3.55 -10.40 -7.34
C GLY A 22 3.86 -9.58 -6.09
N THR A 23 3.02 -8.60 -5.75
CA THR A 23 3.17 -7.78 -4.56
C THR A 23 2.35 -8.31 -3.37
N ILE A 24 2.63 -7.77 -2.20
CA ILE A 24 1.84 -7.96 -0.99
C ILE A 24 0.39 -7.48 -1.19
N GLN A 25 0.18 -6.40 -1.91
CA GLN A 25 -1.15 -5.86 -2.20
C GLN A 25 -2.00 -6.86 -3.01
N SER A 26 -1.39 -7.60 -3.93
CA SER A 26 -2.05 -8.69 -4.65
C SER A 26 -2.51 -9.80 -3.69
N GLN A 27 -1.65 -10.22 -2.74
CA GLN A 27 -2.01 -11.21 -1.72
C GLN A 27 -3.09 -10.68 -0.76
N LEU A 28 -3.03 -9.38 -0.41
CA LEU A 28 -4.00 -8.73 0.46
C LEU A 28 -5.41 -8.74 -0.17
N ILE A 29 -5.53 -8.45 -1.47
CA ILE A 29 -6.81 -8.56 -2.18
C ILE A 29 -7.36 -9.98 -2.07
N GLN A 30 -6.56 -10.99 -2.36
CA GLN A 30 -6.99 -12.39 -2.30
C GLN A 30 -7.44 -12.83 -0.90
N SER A 31 -6.77 -12.35 0.15
CA SER A 31 -7.06 -12.76 1.53
C SER A 31 -8.18 -11.95 2.18
N ALA A 32 -8.23 -10.64 1.95
CA ALA A 32 -9.13 -9.73 2.65
C ALA A 32 -10.36 -9.32 1.82
N LEU A 33 -10.35 -9.53 0.50
CA LEU A 33 -11.45 -9.28 -0.43
C LEU A 33 -11.78 -10.54 -1.25
N PRO A 34 -12.11 -11.67 -0.62
CA PRO A 34 -12.28 -12.96 -1.32
C PRO A 34 -13.40 -12.95 -2.36
N ASP A 35 -14.36 -12.05 -2.23
CA ASP A 35 -15.50 -11.92 -3.13
C ASP A 35 -15.24 -10.95 -4.30
N SER A 36 -14.05 -10.33 -4.38
CA SER A 36 -13.62 -9.49 -5.50
C SER A 36 -12.80 -10.28 -6.52
N GLU A 37 -12.70 -9.76 -7.74
CA GLU A 37 -11.83 -10.29 -8.78
C GLU A 37 -10.48 -9.57 -8.77
N LEU A 38 -9.38 -10.29 -8.48
CA LEU A 38 -8.02 -9.73 -8.55
C LEU A 38 -7.65 -9.43 -10.01
N PHE A 39 -7.22 -8.20 -10.28
CA PHE A 39 -6.70 -7.75 -11.57
C PHE A 39 -5.24 -7.29 -11.42
N GLU A 40 -4.32 -7.92 -12.15
CA GLU A 40 -2.89 -7.65 -11.99
C GLU A 40 -2.27 -7.09 -13.28
N LEU A 41 -1.46 -6.03 -13.12
CA LEU A 41 -0.54 -5.54 -14.14
C LEU A 41 0.85 -5.31 -13.54
N GLU A 42 1.86 -5.19 -14.42
CA GLU A 42 3.25 -5.02 -14.00
C GLU A 42 3.56 -3.61 -13.45
N LYS A 43 2.76 -2.58 -13.82
CA LYS A 43 3.09 -1.18 -13.53
C LYS A 43 1.89 -0.40 -13.00
N TYR A 44 2.11 0.40 -11.95
CA TYR A 44 1.09 1.27 -11.37
C TYR A 44 0.45 2.27 -12.36
N PRO A 45 1.19 2.94 -13.27
CA PRO A 45 0.53 3.85 -14.22
C PRO A 45 -0.49 3.16 -15.14
N ALA A 46 -0.24 1.90 -15.52
CA ALA A 46 -1.19 1.14 -16.31
C ALA A 46 -2.45 0.78 -15.49
N LEU A 47 -2.28 0.35 -14.24
CA LEU A 47 -3.40 0.10 -13.32
C LEU A 47 -4.21 1.37 -13.03
N ALA A 48 -3.54 2.50 -12.83
CA ALA A 48 -4.17 3.80 -12.62
C ALA A 48 -5.07 4.18 -13.82
N LEU A 49 -4.60 3.92 -15.04
CA LEU A 49 -5.38 4.15 -16.26
C LEU A 49 -6.62 3.25 -16.33
N GLU A 50 -6.51 1.97 -15.89
CA GLU A 50 -7.65 1.05 -15.83
C GLU A 50 -8.74 1.55 -14.86
N VAL A 51 -8.33 2.14 -13.71
CA VAL A 51 -9.27 2.78 -12.78
C VAL A 51 -9.94 3.99 -13.42
N GLN A 52 -9.17 4.87 -14.08
CA GLN A 52 -9.70 6.07 -14.75
C GLN A 52 -10.68 5.71 -15.87
N ASN A 53 -10.43 4.62 -16.59
CA ASN A 53 -11.29 4.12 -17.65
C ASN A 53 -12.53 3.37 -17.14
N GLY A 54 -12.63 3.11 -15.82
CA GLY A 54 -13.71 2.36 -15.22
C GLY A 54 -13.66 0.85 -15.49
N ASN A 55 -12.52 0.32 -15.91
CA ASN A 55 -12.34 -1.10 -16.17
C ASN A 55 -12.13 -1.91 -14.90
N ILE A 56 -11.62 -1.27 -13.85
CA ILE A 56 -11.49 -1.80 -12.49
C ILE A 56 -12.03 -0.79 -11.48
N ALA A 57 -12.58 -1.27 -10.37
CA ALA A 57 -13.21 -0.45 -9.34
C ALA A 57 -12.20 0.41 -8.56
N GLY A 58 -11.01 -0.13 -8.35
CA GLY A 58 -9.95 0.55 -7.62
C GLY A 58 -8.63 -0.19 -7.69
N LEU A 59 -7.61 0.41 -7.11
CA LEU A 59 -6.23 -0.06 -7.07
C LEU A 59 -5.72 -0.07 -5.63
N VAL A 60 -5.22 -1.21 -5.17
CA VAL A 60 -4.59 -1.34 -3.85
C VAL A 60 -3.11 -1.05 -3.97
N VAL A 61 -2.65 -0.06 -3.21
CA VAL A 61 -1.26 0.43 -3.18
C VAL A 61 -0.88 0.88 -1.79
N ASP A 62 0.40 1.08 -1.55
CA ASP A 62 0.87 1.81 -0.37
C ASP A 62 0.38 3.27 -0.42
N GLN A 63 0.09 3.85 0.74
CA GLN A 63 -0.49 5.21 0.83
C GLN A 63 0.29 6.25 0.04
N ALA A 64 1.62 6.29 0.20
CA ALA A 64 2.47 7.27 -0.50
C ALA A 64 2.40 7.12 -2.04
N VAL A 65 2.30 5.87 -2.54
CA VAL A 65 2.12 5.60 -3.97
C VAL A 65 0.73 6.08 -4.42
N GLY A 66 -0.31 5.80 -3.65
CA GLY A 66 -1.67 6.24 -3.94
C GLY A 66 -1.79 7.77 -4.01
N GLU A 67 -1.22 8.47 -3.03
CA GLU A 67 -1.20 9.94 -3.01
C GLU A 67 -0.46 10.53 -4.22
N SER A 68 0.67 9.94 -4.63
CA SER A 68 1.42 10.34 -5.83
C SER A 68 0.61 10.13 -7.12
N LEU A 69 -0.08 8.98 -7.24
CA LEU A 69 -0.93 8.69 -8.40
C LEU A 69 -2.11 9.67 -8.48
N VAL A 70 -2.74 9.99 -7.36
CA VAL A 70 -3.82 10.99 -7.29
C VAL A 70 -3.30 12.36 -7.70
N ALA A 71 -2.17 12.81 -7.15
CA ALA A 71 -1.58 14.11 -7.46
C ALA A 71 -1.26 14.30 -8.95
N THR A 72 -0.86 13.22 -9.63
CA THR A 72 -0.49 13.25 -11.06
C THR A 72 -1.65 12.92 -12.00
N SER A 73 -2.82 12.54 -11.48
CA SER A 73 -3.97 12.09 -12.28
C SER A 73 -4.82 13.22 -12.91
N ASN A 74 -4.51 14.48 -12.63
CA ASN A 74 -5.34 15.64 -13.05
C ASN A 74 -6.81 15.52 -12.64
N GLY A 75 -7.07 14.99 -11.44
CA GLY A 75 -8.42 14.77 -10.91
C GLY A 75 -9.11 13.51 -11.41
N GLY A 76 -8.40 12.65 -12.14
CA GLY A 76 -8.94 11.37 -12.64
C GLY A 76 -8.94 10.25 -11.59
N LEU A 77 -8.29 10.46 -10.46
CA LEU A 77 -8.23 9.51 -9.32
C LEU A 77 -8.49 10.24 -8.02
N GLU A 78 -8.95 9.49 -7.04
CA GLU A 78 -9.11 9.93 -5.65
C GLU A 78 -8.78 8.78 -4.69
N VAL A 79 -8.45 9.10 -3.46
CA VAL A 79 -8.26 8.08 -2.41
C VAL A 79 -9.63 7.66 -1.89
N SER A 80 -9.89 6.35 -1.85
CA SER A 80 -11.12 5.81 -1.28
C SER A 80 -11.18 6.01 0.24
N ASN A 81 -12.38 6.13 0.79
CA ASN A 81 -12.62 6.09 2.23
C ASN A 81 -12.49 4.66 2.82
N PHE A 82 -12.32 3.65 1.98
CA PHE A 82 -12.01 2.29 2.42
C PHE A 82 -10.53 2.16 2.75
N ALA A 83 -10.24 1.57 3.91
CA ALA A 83 -8.89 1.18 4.29
C ALA A 83 -8.90 -0.23 4.90
N PHE A 84 -7.88 -1.02 4.61
CA PHE A 84 -7.65 -2.28 5.31
C PHE A 84 -7.28 -2.01 6.77
N THR A 85 -7.68 -2.91 7.66
CA THR A 85 -7.27 -2.82 9.06
C THR A 85 -5.76 -3.04 9.21
N ALA A 86 -5.19 -2.55 10.31
CA ALA A 86 -3.77 -2.75 10.60
C ALA A 86 -3.41 -4.26 10.69
N GLU A 87 -4.34 -5.10 11.15
CA GLU A 87 -4.16 -6.55 11.23
C GLU A 87 -4.11 -7.19 9.83
N GLU A 88 -4.99 -6.80 8.92
CA GLU A 88 -5.01 -7.28 7.54
C GLU A 88 -3.81 -6.81 6.74
N ALA A 89 -3.39 -5.57 6.94
CA ALA A 89 -2.26 -4.95 6.25
C ALA A 89 -0.91 -5.19 6.96
N SER A 90 -0.85 -6.00 8.02
CA SER A 90 0.34 -6.18 8.86
C SER A 90 1.43 -7.04 8.21
N PHE A 91 1.77 -6.70 7.00
CA PHE A 91 2.99 -7.19 6.33
C PHE A 91 4.17 -6.29 6.69
N GLY A 92 4.54 -6.23 7.98
CA GLY A 92 5.59 -5.32 8.44
C GLY A 92 6.86 -5.37 7.61
N LYS A 93 7.64 -4.32 7.63
CA LYS A 93 8.99 -4.32 7.06
C LYS A 93 9.89 -5.17 7.97
N SER A 94 10.69 -6.06 7.37
CA SER A 94 11.57 -6.97 8.11
C SER A 94 13.01 -6.87 7.60
N VAL A 95 13.95 -7.05 8.50
CA VAL A 95 15.35 -7.23 8.14
C VAL A 95 15.64 -8.72 8.06
N VAL A 96 16.09 -9.20 6.90
CA VAL A 96 16.44 -10.60 6.69
C VAL A 96 17.93 -10.78 6.94
N ILE A 97 18.28 -11.72 7.83
CA ILE A 97 19.66 -12.01 8.24
C ILE A 97 19.91 -13.51 8.01
N ALA A 98 21.10 -13.86 7.54
CA ALA A 98 21.48 -15.25 7.35
C ALA A 98 21.47 -16.02 8.69
N LYS A 99 21.03 -17.28 8.65
CA LYS A 99 21.03 -18.17 9.82
C LYS A 99 22.43 -18.26 10.45
N GLY A 100 22.49 -18.36 11.77
CA GLY A 100 23.75 -18.47 12.53
C GLY A 100 24.36 -17.12 12.93
N ASN A 101 23.68 -15.99 12.67
CA ASN A 101 24.12 -14.67 13.08
C ASN A 101 23.24 -14.12 14.21
N GLU A 102 23.08 -14.89 15.29
CA GLU A 102 22.18 -14.54 16.42
C GLU A 102 22.57 -13.22 17.07
N ASP A 103 23.85 -12.90 17.19
CA ASP A 103 24.34 -11.63 17.74
C ASP A 103 23.90 -10.44 16.88
N LEU A 104 23.93 -10.58 15.55
CA LEU A 104 23.47 -9.56 14.63
C LEU A 104 21.94 -9.41 14.70
N VAL A 105 21.20 -10.50 14.81
CA VAL A 105 19.74 -10.48 15.03
C VAL A 105 19.40 -9.70 16.31
N ALA A 106 20.10 -10.00 17.41
CA ALA A 106 19.89 -9.32 18.68
C ALA A 106 20.18 -7.83 18.58
N ALA A 107 21.30 -7.45 17.95
CA ALA A 107 21.68 -6.04 17.75
C ALA A 107 20.65 -5.28 16.89
N VAL A 108 20.19 -5.89 15.79
CA VAL A 108 19.17 -5.29 14.90
C VAL A 108 17.84 -5.12 15.63
N ASN A 109 17.40 -6.14 16.38
CA ASN A 109 16.15 -6.05 17.14
C ASN A 109 16.22 -4.94 18.20
N GLN A 110 17.33 -4.76 18.91
CA GLN A 110 17.52 -3.66 19.86
C GLN A 110 17.36 -2.29 19.19
N VAL A 111 17.89 -2.13 17.97
CA VAL A 111 17.72 -0.88 17.20
C VAL A 111 16.27 -0.68 16.79
N ILE A 112 15.61 -1.72 16.29
CA ILE A 112 14.18 -1.67 15.90
C ILE A 112 13.33 -1.27 17.09
N ASP A 113 13.50 -1.95 18.24
CA ASP A 113 12.75 -1.67 19.47
C ASP A 113 12.96 -0.22 19.93
N LYS A 114 14.20 0.25 19.89
CA LYS A 114 14.53 1.63 20.25
C LYS A 114 13.83 2.64 19.35
N VAL A 115 14.01 2.55 18.02
CA VAL A 115 13.49 3.55 17.09
C VAL A 115 11.97 3.53 16.97
N THR A 116 11.36 2.39 17.29
CA THR A 116 9.91 2.24 17.35
C THR A 116 9.35 2.86 18.64
N SER A 117 10.01 2.59 19.78
CA SER A 117 9.53 3.06 21.08
C SER A 117 9.76 4.56 21.31
N ASP A 118 10.86 5.14 20.76
CA ASP A 118 11.18 6.57 20.92
C ASP A 118 10.56 7.46 19.83
N GLY A 119 9.85 6.88 18.85
CA GLY A 119 9.18 7.59 17.76
C GLY A 119 10.13 8.12 16.68
N SER A 120 11.43 7.82 16.76
CA SER A 120 12.40 8.32 15.77
C SER A 120 12.20 7.72 14.38
N TYR A 121 11.68 6.49 14.30
CA TYR A 121 11.30 5.89 13.02
C TYR A 121 10.19 6.68 12.33
N GLN A 122 9.11 6.99 13.05
CA GLN A 122 7.97 7.74 12.47
C GLN A 122 8.42 9.14 12.02
N LYS A 123 9.23 9.82 12.83
CA LYS A 123 9.79 11.12 12.46
C LYS A 123 10.60 11.06 11.16
N ALA A 124 11.51 10.09 11.05
CA ALA A 124 12.33 9.91 9.85
C ALA A 124 11.48 9.58 8.61
N TYR A 125 10.44 8.76 8.78
CA TYR A 125 9.49 8.44 7.72
C TYR A 125 8.75 9.69 7.23
N ASP A 126 8.20 10.49 8.14
CA ASP A 126 7.47 11.71 7.79
C ASP A 126 8.36 12.75 7.09
N GLU A 127 9.63 12.87 7.52
CA GLU A 127 10.63 13.73 6.88
C GLU A 127 10.96 13.23 5.46
N ALA A 128 11.11 11.92 5.28
CA ALA A 128 11.37 11.33 3.97
C ALA A 128 10.20 11.52 2.99
N VAL A 129 8.96 11.37 3.46
CA VAL A 129 7.74 11.62 2.65
C VAL A 129 7.67 13.09 2.21
N LYS A 130 7.92 14.04 3.12
CA LYS A 130 7.97 15.46 2.77
C LYS A 130 9.05 15.80 1.75
N LEU A 131 10.23 15.18 1.91
CA LEU A 131 11.34 15.36 0.97
C LEU A 131 10.98 14.80 -0.41
N ALA A 132 10.44 13.58 -0.48
CA ALA A 132 10.01 12.96 -1.73
C ALA A 132 8.98 13.85 -2.46
N ALA A 133 7.95 14.33 -1.76
CA ALA A 133 6.96 15.24 -2.32
C ALA A 133 7.58 16.54 -2.85
N SER A 134 8.60 17.10 -2.18
CA SER A 134 9.30 18.31 -2.62
C SER A 134 10.15 18.10 -3.88
N LEU A 135 10.55 16.86 -4.14
CA LEU A 135 11.33 16.45 -5.32
C LEU A 135 10.48 15.93 -6.47
N GLY A 136 9.14 15.85 -6.28
CA GLY A 136 8.22 15.32 -7.29
C GLY A 136 8.33 13.80 -7.47
N LEU A 137 8.73 13.08 -6.41
CA LEU A 137 8.89 11.61 -6.39
C LEU A 137 7.66 10.96 -5.78
#